data_52c80bb1757789e8a6e074210f62b6fb
#
_entry.id   52c80bb1757789e8a6e074210f62b6fb
#
_cell.length_a   1.000
_cell.length_b   1.000
_cell.length_c   1.000
_cell.angle_alpha   90.00
_cell.angle_beta   90.00
_cell.angle_gamma   90.00
#
_symmetry.space_group_name_H-M   'P 1'
#
loop_
_entity.id
_entity.type
_entity.pdbx_description
1 polymer ?
#
loop_
_entity_poly.entity_id
_entity_poly.type
_entity_poly.pdbx_seq_one_letter_code
_entity_poly.pdbx_strand_id
1 'polypeptide(L)'
;MMHVITGGSGSGKSAYAEMWLTGKPEKSEEKKAICPYLYIATMRPFGAETKKKIERHRQMRAGKGFQTLECYGDLRTLDDSIQRWKRSKSILDINKTCRNEKNQENAKTGGILLECVSNLLADVLYQEDGSLNFCYLICHFSKLLINLSEKSDIFFCFF
;
A
#
# COMPACT_ATOMS: atom_id res chain seq x y z
N MET A 1 4.51 12.34 1.40
CA MET A 1 3.61 12.80 2.50
C MET A 1 2.89 11.60 3.11
N MET A 2 2.54 11.62 4.39
CA MET A 2 1.78 10.56 5.05
C MET A 2 0.32 10.99 5.25
N HIS A 3 -0.62 10.14 4.83
CA HIS A 3 -2.06 10.39 4.96
C HIS A 3 -2.67 9.26 5.79
N VAL A 4 -3.54 9.61 6.73
CA VAL A 4 -4.27 8.65 7.57
C VAL A 4 -5.75 8.76 7.29
N ILE A 5 -6.37 7.64 6.94
CA ILE A 5 -7.80 7.55 6.65
C ILE A 5 -8.46 6.60 7.64
N THR A 6 -9.42 7.11 8.39
CA THR A 6 -10.17 6.34 9.39
C THR A 6 -11.64 6.23 9.03
N GLY A 7 -12.32 5.21 9.54
CA GLY A 7 -13.75 5.04 9.35
C GLY A 7 -14.20 3.57 9.46
N GLY A 8 -15.49 3.33 9.61
CA GLY A 8 -16.06 2.00 9.78
C GLY A 8 -15.86 1.05 8.59
N SER A 9 -16.10 -0.23 8.79
CA SER A 9 -16.08 -1.23 7.72
C SER A 9 -17.11 -0.86 6.64
N GLY A 10 -16.72 -0.95 5.36
CA GLY A 10 -17.62 -0.63 4.24
C GLY A 10 -17.87 0.87 4.00
N SER A 11 -17.22 1.79 4.73
CA SER A 11 -17.43 3.25 4.59
C SER A 11 -16.85 3.88 3.33
N GLY A 12 -16.21 3.10 2.44
CA GLY A 12 -15.59 3.62 1.21
C GLY A 12 -14.16 4.14 1.37
N LYS A 13 -13.51 3.96 2.52
CA LYS A 13 -12.12 4.41 2.79
C LYS A 13 -11.15 3.98 1.71
N SER A 14 -11.16 2.70 1.34
CA SER A 14 -10.25 2.14 0.35
C SER A 14 -10.43 2.81 -1.02
N ALA A 15 -11.68 2.96 -1.46
CA ALA A 15 -11.99 3.63 -2.73
C ALA A 15 -11.53 5.10 -2.72
N TYR A 16 -11.75 5.80 -1.60
CA TYR A 16 -11.28 7.18 -1.42
C TYR A 16 -9.76 7.27 -1.47
N ALA A 17 -9.05 6.40 -0.74
CA ALA A 17 -7.59 6.35 -0.74
C ALA A 17 -7.02 6.05 -2.14
N GLU A 18 -7.60 5.08 -2.84
CA GLU A 18 -7.21 4.71 -4.19
C GLU A 18 -7.42 5.88 -5.16
N MET A 19 -8.60 6.53 -5.12
CA MET A 19 -8.92 7.68 -5.95
C MET A 19 -7.93 8.83 -5.71
N TRP A 20 -7.66 9.14 -4.45
CA TRP A 20 -6.74 10.22 -4.09
C TRP A 20 -5.32 9.92 -4.56
N LEU A 21 -4.85 8.68 -4.38
CA LEU A 21 -3.51 8.24 -4.75
C LEU A 21 -3.32 8.21 -6.27
N THR A 22 -4.30 7.70 -7.01
CA THR A 22 -4.22 7.58 -8.47
C THR A 22 -4.59 8.88 -9.20
N GLY A 23 -5.26 9.81 -8.53
CA GLY A 23 -5.80 11.03 -9.14
C GLY A 23 -6.89 10.78 -10.18
N LYS A 24 -7.49 9.58 -10.18
CA LYS A 24 -8.50 9.17 -11.17
C LYS A 24 -9.84 8.88 -10.49
N PRO A 25 -10.96 9.39 -11.00
CA PRO A 25 -12.28 8.89 -10.63
C PRO A 25 -12.43 7.42 -11.12
N GLU A 26 -13.29 6.65 -10.44
CA GLU A 26 -13.45 5.19 -10.65
C GLU A 26 -13.74 4.72 -12.09
N LYS A 27 -14.02 5.62 -13.04
CA LYS A 27 -14.50 5.29 -14.40
C LYS A 27 -13.68 5.88 -15.55
N SER A 28 -12.44 6.29 -15.38
CA SER A 28 -11.65 6.77 -16.51
C SER A 28 -10.92 5.63 -17.22
N GLU A 29 -11.39 5.27 -18.42
CA GLU A 29 -10.76 4.30 -19.34
C GLU A 29 -9.45 4.78 -19.98
N GLU A 30 -8.80 5.80 -19.44
CA GLU A 30 -7.62 6.37 -20.06
C GLU A 30 -6.33 5.65 -19.70
N LYS A 31 -5.65 5.26 -20.78
CA LYS A 31 -4.26 4.79 -20.95
C LYS A 31 -3.46 4.53 -19.67
N LYS A 32 -3.04 3.28 -19.50
CA LYS A 32 -2.03 2.78 -18.55
C LYS A 32 -0.84 3.75 -18.41
N ALA A 33 -0.98 4.76 -17.58
CA ALA A 33 0.16 5.45 -17.05
C ALA A 33 0.90 4.42 -16.18
N ILE A 34 2.13 4.12 -16.54
CA ILE A 34 2.99 3.21 -15.79
C ILE A 34 3.46 3.98 -14.54
N CYS A 35 2.54 4.21 -13.59
CA CYS A 35 2.90 4.62 -12.25
C CYS A 35 2.60 3.44 -11.35
N PRO A 36 3.61 2.68 -10.94
CA PRO A 36 3.38 1.57 -10.04
C PRO A 36 3.01 2.12 -8.67
N TYR A 37 1.76 1.92 -8.29
CA TYR A 37 1.32 2.08 -6.92
C TYR A 37 1.53 0.75 -6.20
N LEU A 38 1.95 0.80 -4.93
CA LEU A 38 2.06 -0.38 -4.09
C LEU A 38 0.87 -0.45 -3.14
N TYR A 39 0.15 -1.56 -3.18
CA TYR A 39 -0.89 -1.89 -2.22
C TYR A 39 -0.38 -2.96 -1.27
N ILE A 40 -0.33 -2.66 0.02
CA ILE A 40 0.06 -3.60 1.06
C ILE A 40 -1.20 -4.17 1.69
N ALA A 41 -1.48 -5.44 1.37
CA ALA A 41 -2.64 -6.18 1.87
C ALA A 41 -2.28 -6.91 3.16
N THR A 42 -2.97 -6.60 4.25
CA THR A 42 -2.70 -7.17 5.58
C THR A 42 -3.81 -8.12 6.07
N MET A 43 -4.87 -8.28 5.27
CA MET A 43 -5.99 -9.17 5.65
C MET A 43 -5.66 -10.62 5.34
N ARG A 44 -5.54 -11.45 6.38
CA ARG A 44 -5.36 -12.91 6.20
C ARG A 44 -6.60 -13.54 5.55
N PRO A 45 -6.43 -14.48 4.60
CA PRO A 45 -7.55 -15.14 3.91
C PRO A 45 -8.19 -16.23 4.80
N PHE A 46 -8.75 -15.83 5.95
CA PHE A 46 -9.36 -16.74 6.90
C PHE A 46 -10.87 -16.84 6.67
N GLY A 47 -11.34 -18.07 6.37
CA GLY A 47 -12.76 -18.32 6.11
C GLY A 47 -13.28 -17.80 4.77
N ALA A 48 -14.51 -18.19 4.44
CA ALA A 48 -15.12 -17.88 3.13
C ALA A 48 -15.48 -16.40 2.95
N GLU A 49 -15.91 -15.74 4.02
CA GLU A 49 -16.29 -14.33 3.99
C GLU A 49 -15.10 -13.43 3.72
N THR A 50 -13.98 -13.65 4.44
CA THR A 50 -12.75 -12.88 4.26
C THR A 50 -12.19 -13.07 2.85
N LYS A 51 -12.22 -14.30 2.31
CA LYS A 51 -11.81 -14.57 0.92
C LYS A 51 -12.64 -13.77 -0.09
N LYS A 52 -13.96 -13.71 0.09
CA LYS A 52 -14.86 -12.88 -0.76
C LYS A 52 -14.51 -11.40 -0.67
N LYS A 53 -14.21 -10.90 0.54
CA LYS A 53 -13.82 -9.50 0.75
C LYS A 53 -12.49 -9.19 0.07
N ILE A 54 -11.48 -10.05 0.21
CA ILE A 54 -10.18 -9.91 -0.46
C ILE A 54 -10.36 -9.88 -1.98
N GLU A 55 -11.15 -10.81 -2.54
CA GLU A 55 -11.39 -10.88 -3.97
C GLU A 55 -12.09 -9.63 -4.49
N ARG A 56 -13.11 -9.13 -3.80
CA ARG A 56 -13.77 -7.85 -4.13
C ARG A 56 -12.75 -6.70 -4.16
N HIS A 57 -11.85 -6.61 -3.17
CA HIS A 57 -10.82 -5.56 -3.14
C HIS A 57 -9.81 -5.71 -4.28
N ARG A 58 -9.46 -6.95 -4.67
CA ARG A 58 -8.61 -7.20 -5.85
C ARG A 58 -9.29 -6.72 -7.14
N GLN A 59 -10.57 -7.02 -7.32
CA GLN A 59 -11.35 -6.58 -8.48
C GLN A 59 -11.47 -5.06 -8.55
N MET A 60 -11.71 -4.39 -7.42
CA MET A 60 -11.77 -2.92 -7.36
C MET A 60 -10.45 -2.24 -7.78
N ARG A 61 -9.31 -2.88 -7.54
CA ARG A 61 -7.98 -2.36 -7.91
C ARG A 61 -7.52 -2.79 -9.31
N ALA A 62 -8.21 -3.73 -9.93
CA ALA A 62 -7.85 -4.21 -11.26
C ALA A 62 -7.82 -3.05 -12.26
N GLY A 63 -6.73 -2.94 -13.02
CA GLY A 63 -6.54 -1.88 -14.01
C GLY A 63 -6.10 -0.52 -13.48
N LYS A 64 -6.05 -0.29 -12.17
CA LYS A 64 -5.62 0.99 -11.56
C LYS A 64 -4.10 1.13 -11.40
N GLY A 65 -3.30 0.16 -11.84
CA GLY A 65 -1.82 0.20 -11.78
C GLY A 65 -1.23 -0.14 -10.42
N PHE A 66 -1.97 -0.82 -9.54
CA PHE A 66 -1.47 -1.30 -8.26
C PHE A 66 -0.73 -2.62 -8.39
N GLN A 67 0.47 -2.67 -7.81
CA GLN A 67 1.13 -3.92 -7.44
C GLN A 67 0.70 -4.29 -6.02
N THR A 68 0.25 -5.52 -5.80
CA THR A 68 -0.15 -5.99 -4.46
C THR A 68 0.98 -6.75 -3.79
N LEU A 69 1.27 -6.40 -2.54
CA LEU A 69 2.17 -7.10 -1.63
C LEU A 69 1.34 -7.56 -0.43
N GLU A 70 1.33 -8.86 -0.16
CA GLU A 70 0.66 -9.42 1.01
C GLU A 70 1.62 -9.46 2.20
N CYS A 71 1.16 -9.01 3.37
CA CYS A 71 1.94 -8.99 4.61
C CYS A 71 1.07 -9.38 5.80
N TYR A 72 1.46 -10.41 6.51
CA TYR A 72 0.73 -10.99 7.63
C TYR A 72 1.59 -11.00 8.91
N GLY A 73 2.10 -9.83 9.30
CA GLY A 73 2.82 -9.62 10.55
C GLY A 73 4.35 -9.64 10.48
N ASP A 74 4.97 -10.05 9.37
CA ASP A 74 6.43 -9.97 9.22
C ASP A 74 6.86 -8.60 8.67
N LEU A 75 7.15 -7.68 9.60
CA LEU A 75 7.55 -6.31 9.26
C LEU A 75 8.94 -6.22 8.61
N ARG A 76 9.84 -7.19 8.84
CA ARG A 76 11.17 -7.20 8.23
C ARG A 76 11.08 -7.55 6.75
N THR A 77 10.41 -8.63 6.44
CA THR A 77 10.16 -9.02 5.04
C THR A 77 9.35 -7.95 4.29
N LEU A 78 8.43 -7.27 4.98
CA LEU A 78 7.69 -6.15 4.41
C LEU A 78 8.62 -5.00 4.04
N ASP A 79 9.48 -4.57 4.95
CA ASP A 79 10.42 -3.47 4.71
C ASP A 79 11.36 -3.79 3.53
N ASP A 80 11.97 -4.97 3.51
CA ASP A 80 12.81 -5.43 2.40
C ASP A 80 12.08 -5.43 1.05
N SER A 81 10.82 -5.81 1.05
CA SER A 81 9.99 -5.86 -0.17
C SER A 81 9.65 -4.46 -0.67
N ILE A 82 9.37 -3.52 0.23
CA ILE A 82 9.15 -2.12 -0.10
C ILE A 82 10.43 -1.49 -0.67
N GLN A 83 11.59 -1.77 -0.07
CA GLN A 83 12.86 -1.26 -0.56
C GLN A 83 13.19 -1.79 -1.97
N ARG A 84 12.91 -3.07 -2.24
CA ARG A 84 13.05 -3.65 -3.58
C ARG A 84 12.11 -2.97 -4.58
N TRP A 85 10.86 -2.74 -4.21
CA TRP A 85 9.89 -2.03 -5.05
C TRP A 85 10.33 -0.59 -5.34
N LYS A 86 10.80 0.16 -4.33
CA LYS A 86 11.33 1.54 -4.50
C LYS A 86 12.52 1.56 -5.47
N ARG A 87 13.44 0.61 -5.36
CA ARG A 87 14.61 0.51 -6.28
C ARG A 87 14.19 0.21 -7.71
N SER A 88 13.28 -0.74 -7.92
CA SER A 88 12.79 -1.06 -9.27
C SER A 88 12.10 0.14 -9.93
N LYS A 89 11.39 0.95 -9.16
CA LYS A 89 10.74 2.16 -9.62
C LYS A 89 11.78 3.24 -10.02
N SER A 90 12.78 3.46 -9.18
CA SER A 90 13.87 4.40 -9.48
C SER A 90 14.56 4.10 -10.82
N ILE A 91 14.81 2.83 -11.13
CA ILE A 91 15.38 2.40 -12.42
C ILE A 91 14.43 2.71 -13.58
N LEU A 92 13.12 2.52 -13.41
CA LEU A 92 12.13 2.83 -14.44
C LEU A 92 12.02 4.34 -14.70
N ASP A 93 12.11 5.16 -13.66
CA ASP A 93 12.06 6.62 -13.77
C ASP A 93 13.32 7.15 -14.51
N ILE A 94 14.51 6.62 -14.23
CA ILE A 94 15.74 6.97 -14.95
C ILE A 94 15.61 6.66 -16.45
N ASN A 95 15.06 5.50 -16.81
CA ASN A 95 14.84 5.12 -18.20
C ASN A 95 13.79 5.97 -18.94
N LYS A 96 12.87 6.63 -18.21
CA LYS A 96 11.87 7.56 -18.77
C LYS A 96 12.46 8.97 -19.00
N THR A 97 13.26 9.46 -18.08
CA THR A 97 13.91 10.78 -18.17
C THR A 97 14.78 10.90 -19.42
N CYS A 98 15.37 9.79 -19.90
CA CYS A 98 16.14 9.75 -21.13
C CYS A 98 15.27 9.83 -22.41
N ARG A 99 13.95 9.83 -22.32
CA ARG A 99 13.08 9.75 -23.52
C ARG A 99 12.19 10.96 -23.81
N ASN A 100 11.85 11.86 -22.86
CA ASN A 100 11.02 13.04 -23.15
C ASN A 100 11.10 14.13 -22.07
N GLU A 101 11.70 15.28 -22.40
CA GLU A 101 11.87 16.43 -21.51
C GLU A 101 10.69 17.44 -21.51
N LYS A 102 9.57 17.18 -22.16
CA LYS A 102 8.61 18.27 -22.46
C LYS A 102 7.29 18.29 -21.67
N ASN A 103 6.99 17.34 -20.75
CA ASN A 103 5.72 17.38 -19.98
C ASN A 103 5.89 16.85 -18.54
N GLN A 104 6.75 17.50 -17.75
CA GLN A 104 7.11 17.00 -16.40
C GLN A 104 6.39 17.65 -15.22
N GLU A 105 5.44 18.56 -15.42
CA GLU A 105 4.88 19.32 -14.27
C GLU A 105 3.85 18.57 -13.41
N ASN A 106 3.32 17.39 -13.82
CA ASN A 106 2.27 16.68 -13.06
C ASN A 106 2.40 15.14 -12.99
N ALA A 107 3.56 14.56 -13.24
CA ALA A 107 3.73 13.13 -13.06
C ALA A 107 3.82 12.81 -11.55
N LYS A 108 2.69 12.42 -10.93
CA LYS A 108 2.68 11.89 -9.56
C LYS A 108 3.62 10.68 -9.51
N THR A 109 4.73 10.85 -8.83
CA THR A 109 5.62 9.77 -8.45
C THR A 109 4.85 8.80 -7.58
N GLY A 110 4.43 7.66 -8.06
CA GLY A 110 3.66 6.60 -7.38
C GLY A 110 3.58 6.69 -5.85
N GLY A 111 2.74 5.87 -5.27
CA GLY A 111 2.54 5.92 -3.82
C GLY A 111 2.23 4.55 -3.22
N ILE A 112 2.11 4.48 -1.92
CA ILE A 112 1.89 3.27 -1.15
C ILE A 112 0.56 3.38 -0.41
N LEU A 113 -0.29 2.36 -0.55
CA LEU A 113 -1.52 2.21 0.23
C LEU A 113 -1.41 0.98 1.12
N LEU A 114 -1.42 1.16 2.44
CA LEU A 114 -1.44 0.07 3.41
C LEU A 114 -2.86 -0.10 3.96
N GLU A 115 -3.45 -1.25 3.74
CA GLU A 115 -4.80 -1.63 4.19
C GLU A 115 -4.82 -3.05 4.76
N CYS A 116 -5.11 -3.20 6.05
CA CYS A 116 -5.39 -2.17 7.04
C CYS A 116 -4.33 -2.23 8.15
N VAL A 117 -4.00 -1.08 8.70
CA VAL A 117 -2.99 -1.00 9.77
C VAL A 117 -3.39 -1.80 11.00
N SER A 118 -4.69 -1.82 11.34
CA SER A 118 -5.18 -2.55 12.52
C SER A 118 -4.91 -4.05 12.43
N ASN A 119 -5.12 -4.67 11.25
CA ASN A 119 -4.80 -6.09 11.04
C ASN A 119 -3.30 -6.33 11.15
N LEU A 120 -2.48 -5.47 10.53
CA LEU A 120 -1.04 -5.58 10.62
C LEU A 120 -0.54 -5.50 12.06
N LEU A 121 -1.03 -4.52 12.82
CA LEU A 121 -0.64 -4.36 14.24
C LEU A 121 -1.10 -5.55 15.07
N ALA A 122 -2.30 -6.07 14.84
CA ALA A 122 -2.80 -7.25 15.54
C ALA A 122 -1.94 -8.48 15.24
N ASP A 123 -1.63 -8.73 13.96
CA ASP A 123 -0.79 -9.86 13.53
C ASP A 123 0.65 -9.78 14.09
N VAL A 124 1.18 -8.55 14.25
CA VAL A 124 2.51 -8.34 14.83
C VAL A 124 2.50 -8.48 16.34
N LEU A 125 1.46 -7.97 17.00
CA LEU A 125 1.37 -7.90 18.44
C LEU A 125 1.04 -9.26 19.06
N TYR A 126 0.04 -9.96 18.51
CA TYR A 126 -0.44 -11.23 19.06
C TYR A 126 0.28 -12.39 18.39
N GLN A 127 1.03 -13.15 19.18
CA GLN A 127 1.69 -14.37 18.72
C GLN A 127 0.74 -15.57 18.80
N GLU A 128 1.03 -16.64 18.06
CA GLU A 128 0.21 -17.87 18.06
C GLU A 128 0.16 -18.55 19.44
N ASP A 129 1.18 -18.36 20.26
CA ASP A 129 1.24 -18.86 21.65
C ASP A 129 0.48 -17.98 22.67
N GLY A 130 -0.19 -16.93 22.20
CA GLY A 130 -0.93 -15.97 23.02
C GLY A 130 -0.07 -14.91 23.70
N SER A 131 1.24 -14.90 23.50
CA SER A 131 2.11 -13.84 24.00
C SER A 131 1.98 -12.54 23.22
N LEU A 132 2.39 -11.42 23.84
CA LEU A 132 2.39 -10.10 23.23
C LEU A 132 3.81 -9.64 22.90
N ASN A 133 4.07 -9.31 21.67
CA ASN A 133 5.39 -8.90 21.18
C ASN A 133 5.52 -7.39 20.99
N PHE A 134 5.45 -6.63 22.07
CA PHE A 134 5.56 -5.17 22.04
C PHE A 134 6.93 -4.67 21.55
N CYS A 135 8.02 -5.33 21.98
CA CYS A 135 9.36 -4.90 21.57
C CYS A 135 9.54 -4.99 20.06
N TYR A 136 9.13 -6.10 19.46
CA TYR A 136 9.18 -6.28 18.02
C TYR A 136 8.31 -5.22 17.29
N LEU A 137 7.09 -5.00 17.77
CA LEU A 137 6.17 -4.02 17.22
C LEU A 137 6.81 -2.61 17.22
N ILE A 138 7.27 -2.14 18.39
CA ILE A 138 7.83 -0.79 18.51
C ILE A 138 9.07 -0.63 17.62
N CYS A 139 10.02 -1.58 17.69
CA CYS A 139 11.27 -1.47 16.95
C CYS A 139 11.09 -1.53 15.44
N HIS A 140 10.27 -2.47 14.94
CA HIS A 140 10.16 -2.69 13.50
C HIS A 140 9.10 -1.81 12.84
N PHE A 141 7.99 -1.52 13.53
CA PHE A 141 6.97 -0.62 12.99
C PHE A 141 7.46 0.83 12.90
N SER A 142 8.20 1.30 13.90
CA SER A 142 8.82 2.64 13.84
C SER A 142 9.80 2.77 12.67
N LYS A 143 10.66 1.76 12.47
CA LYS A 143 11.57 1.73 11.31
C LYS A 143 10.81 1.72 9.98
N LEU A 144 9.75 0.90 9.89
CA LEU A 144 8.90 0.85 8.70
C LEU A 144 8.29 2.22 8.40
N LEU A 145 7.75 2.93 9.41
CA LEU A 145 7.18 4.26 9.23
C LEU A 145 8.21 5.28 8.73
N ILE A 146 9.43 5.27 9.30
CA ILE A 146 10.52 6.15 8.88
C ILE A 146 10.88 5.86 7.42
N ASN A 147 11.13 4.59 7.07
CA ASN A 147 11.49 4.18 5.72
C ASN A 147 10.40 4.47 4.68
N LEU A 148 9.14 4.38 5.10
CA LEU A 148 8.00 4.72 4.26
C LEU A 148 7.90 6.22 4.01
N SER A 149 8.16 7.06 5.01
CA SER A 149 8.00 8.53 4.91
C SER A 149 8.97 9.19 3.93
N GLU A 150 10.07 8.50 3.57
CA GLU A 150 11.04 9.00 2.62
C GLU A 150 10.57 8.82 1.16
N LYS A 151 10.27 9.93 0.48
CA LYS A 151 10.08 10.04 -0.98
C LYS A 151 8.82 9.42 -1.62
N SER A 152 7.77 9.11 -0.85
CA SER A 152 6.52 8.60 -1.43
C SER A 152 5.29 9.14 -0.71
N ASP A 153 4.17 9.30 -1.40
CA ASP A 153 2.88 9.50 -0.75
C ASP A 153 2.40 8.17 -0.18
N ILE A 154 2.03 8.18 1.11
CA ILE A 154 1.64 6.98 1.84
C ILE A 154 0.27 7.17 2.43
N PHE A 155 -0.58 6.19 2.22
CA PHE A 155 -1.91 6.12 2.79
C PHE A 155 -2.03 4.96 3.76
N PHE A 156 -2.47 5.26 4.97
CA PHE A 156 -2.81 4.29 5.99
C PHE A 156 -4.32 4.25 6.19
N CYS A 157 -4.93 3.08 5.99
CA CYS A 157 -6.33 2.87 6.32
C CYS A 157 -6.46 2.16 7.67
N PHE A 158 -7.28 2.73 8.56
CA PHE A 158 -7.63 2.16 9.86
C PHE A 158 -9.13 1.83 9.90
N PHE A 159 -9.48 0.77 10.62
CA PHE A 159 -10.85 0.44 11.00
C PHE A 159 -11.15 0.96 12.39
#